data_ec696f662d28ee6e468bc268e52e42c3
#
_entry.id   ec696f662d28ee6e468bc268e52e42c3
#
_cell.length_a   1.000
_cell.length_b   1.000
_cell.length_c   1.000
_cell.angle_alpha   90.00
_cell.angle_beta   90.00
_cell.angle_gamma   90.00
#
_symmetry.space_group_name_H-M   'P 1'
#
loop_
_entity.id
_entity.type
_entity.pdbx_description
1 polymer ?
#
loop_
_entity_poly.entity_id
_entity_poly.type
_entity_poly.pdbx_seq_one_letter_code
_entity_poly.pdbx_strand_id
1 'polypeptide(L)'
;METLTFKAFRAVDDPSMCAEFLKQHRKVLEDFGITNVTTNNEDWTTDPDTYVIVALSNNNGMVGGIRVEVDRGTRDLPIHSALYELDHRIAPALTALREHGNGEVCGLWNSNKYASLGLPAMLAFAAVSLGNQIGLRSMVCLVAHYTLRHALKSGFTILEDIGNGGTFTYPIPSIKAIAMVIPDVIALSTAPQEHRRHMMSLRLRPEQERIEVLGRVPTRCVYQLCIDKKVLDLRAYVEVLCMHHQHVATA
;
A
#
# COMPACT_ATOMS: atom_id res chain seq x y z
N MET A 1 1.60 0.42 -27.31
CA MET A 1 2.16 0.18 -25.97
C MET A 1 1.01 0.39 -24.98
N GLU A 2 0.81 -0.52 -24.04
CA GLU A 2 -0.19 -0.37 -22.99
C GLU A 2 0.20 0.78 -22.05
N THR A 3 -0.81 1.53 -21.60
CA THR A 3 -0.62 2.57 -20.59
C THR A 3 -1.41 2.21 -19.35
N LEU A 4 -0.74 2.26 -18.19
CA LEU A 4 -1.35 2.13 -16.87
C LEU A 4 -1.31 3.48 -16.16
N THR A 5 -2.45 3.95 -15.69
CA THR A 5 -2.54 5.14 -14.83
C THR A 5 -2.75 4.72 -13.39
N PHE A 6 -1.86 5.13 -12.50
CA PHE A 6 -1.98 4.98 -11.05
C PHE A 6 -2.57 6.28 -10.50
N LYS A 7 -3.84 6.26 -10.12
CA LYS A 7 -4.55 7.44 -9.61
C LYS A 7 -4.82 7.28 -8.11
N ALA A 8 -4.39 8.24 -7.30
CA ALA A 8 -4.71 8.34 -5.89
C ALA A 8 -5.80 9.40 -5.63
N PHE A 9 -6.69 9.12 -4.68
CA PHE A 9 -7.75 10.04 -4.26
C PHE A 9 -8.24 9.68 -2.85
N ARG A 10 -8.89 10.62 -2.16
CA ARG A 10 -9.61 10.33 -0.92
C ARG A 10 -10.92 9.60 -1.26
N ALA A 11 -11.28 8.61 -0.46
CA ALA A 11 -12.47 7.80 -0.73
C ALA A 11 -13.74 8.64 -0.89
N VAL A 12 -13.92 9.66 -0.06
CA VAL A 12 -15.09 10.56 -0.09
C VAL A 12 -15.17 11.44 -1.34
N ASP A 13 -14.06 11.62 -2.08
CA ASP A 13 -14.00 12.51 -3.24
C ASP A 13 -14.43 11.82 -4.55
N ASP A 14 -14.43 10.47 -4.59
CA ASP A 14 -14.81 9.70 -5.79
C ASP A 14 -15.57 8.40 -5.42
N PRO A 15 -16.85 8.51 -4.96
CA PRO A 15 -17.65 7.36 -4.58
C PRO A 15 -17.86 6.34 -5.71
N SER A 16 -17.89 6.81 -6.97
CA SER A 16 -18.08 5.92 -8.12
C SER A 16 -16.87 5.01 -8.34
N MET A 17 -15.68 5.56 -8.17
CA MET A 17 -14.42 4.79 -8.25
C MET A 17 -14.29 3.81 -7.07
N CYS A 18 -14.75 4.19 -5.87
CA CYS A 18 -14.83 3.29 -4.71
C CYS A 18 -15.77 2.12 -4.95
N ALA A 19 -16.94 2.36 -5.54
CA ALA A 19 -17.89 1.29 -5.87
C ALA A 19 -17.31 0.30 -6.90
N GLU A 20 -16.63 0.80 -7.93
CA GLU A 20 -15.95 -0.08 -8.91
C GLU A 20 -14.77 -0.85 -8.25
N PHE A 21 -13.99 -0.20 -7.36
CA PHE A 21 -12.94 -0.87 -6.59
C PHE A 21 -13.52 -2.04 -5.79
N LEU A 22 -14.60 -1.83 -5.03
CA LEU A 22 -15.25 -2.86 -4.22
C LEU A 22 -15.73 -4.02 -5.07
N LYS A 23 -16.41 -3.73 -6.18
CA LYS A 23 -16.91 -4.73 -7.12
C LYS A 23 -15.79 -5.63 -7.66
N GLN A 24 -14.69 -5.03 -8.11
CA GLN A 24 -13.56 -5.77 -8.67
C GLN A 24 -12.79 -6.54 -7.58
N HIS A 25 -12.61 -5.95 -6.40
CA HIS A 25 -11.96 -6.61 -5.27
C HIS A 25 -12.74 -7.84 -4.81
N ARG A 26 -14.07 -7.72 -4.65
CA ARG A 26 -14.95 -8.85 -4.29
C ARG A 26 -14.85 -9.99 -5.29
N LYS A 27 -14.89 -9.66 -6.59
CA LYS A 27 -14.76 -10.65 -7.65
C LYS A 27 -13.43 -11.43 -7.56
N VAL A 28 -12.33 -10.74 -7.31
CA VAL A 28 -11.02 -11.39 -7.15
C VAL A 28 -11.00 -12.29 -5.91
N LEU A 29 -11.57 -11.86 -4.78
CA LEU A 29 -11.66 -12.66 -3.57
C LEU A 29 -12.52 -13.92 -3.77
N GLU A 30 -13.65 -13.80 -4.48
CA GLU A 30 -14.53 -14.92 -4.83
C GLU A 30 -13.79 -15.97 -5.67
N ASP A 31 -12.98 -15.55 -6.65
CA ASP A 31 -12.14 -16.44 -7.47
C ASP A 31 -11.17 -17.28 -6.61
N PHE A 32 -10.79 -16.81 -5.43
CA PHE A 32 -9.97 -17.52 -4.43
C PHE A 32 -10.80 -18.23 -3.35
N GLY A 33 -12.14 -18.23 -3.43
CA GLY A 33 -13.03 -18.80 -2.42
C GLY A 33 -13.03 -18.05 -1.08
N ILE A 34 -12.64 -16.77 -1.08
CA ILE A 34 -12.54 -15.92 0.11
C ILE A 34 -13.73 -14.94 0.10
N THR A 35 -14.70 -15.17 0.96
CA THR A 35 -15.89 -14.30 1.05
C THR A 35 -15.92 -13.44 2.32
N ASN A 36 -15.11 -13.78 3.32
CA ASN A 36 -15.17 -13.17 4.65
C ASN A 36 -13.79 -12.63 5.08
N VAL A 37 -13.46 -11.42 4.64
CA VAL A 37 -12.27 -10.67 5.09
C VAL A 37 -12.67 -9.29 5.56
N THR A 38 -11.97 -8.76 6.58
CA THR A 38 -12.25 -7.45 7.19
C THR A 38 -12.14 -6.29 6.19
N THR A 39 -11.32 -6.44 5.14
CA THR A 39 -11.14 -5.43 4.11
C THR A 39 -12.26 -5.39 3.07
N ASN A 40 -13.28 -6.25 3.16
CA ASN A 40 -14.35 -6.34 2.17
C ASN A 40 -15.65 -5.60 2.59
N ASN A 41 -15.62 -4.83 3.69
CA ASN A 41 -16.71 -3.94 4.08
C ASN A 41 -16.76 -2.68 3.20
N GLU A 42 -17.82 -1.89 3.33
CA GLU A 42 -18.04 -0.65 2.58
C GLU A 42 -17.78 0.62 3.41
N ASP A 43 -17.53 0.49 4.71
CA ASP A 43 -17.46 1.60 5.67
C ASP A 43 -16.36 2.60 5.31
N TRP A 44 -15.26 2.10 4.75
CA TRP A 44 -14.14 2.93 4.33
C TRP A 44 -14.48 3.89 3.17
N THR A 45 -15.55 3.64 2.39
CA THR A 45 -15.90 4.46 1.23
C THR A 45 -16.39 5.85 1.61
N THR A 46 -16.91 6.00 2.83
CA THR A 46 -17.40 7.25 3.40
C THR A 46 -16.45 7.85 4.43
N ASP A 47 -15.29 7.22 4.65
CA ASP A 47 -14.30 7.69 5.59
C ASP A 47 -13.34 8.72 4.95
N PRO A 48 -13.28 9.97 5.48
CA PRO A 48 -12.39 11.00 4.97
C PRO A 48 -10.91 10.71 5.20
N ASP A 49 -10.56 9.78 6.06
CA ASP A 49 -9.19 9.35 6.36
C ASP A 49 -8.77 8.08 5.59
N THR A 50 -9.56 7.70 4.58
CA THR A 50 -9.21 6.61 3.66
C THR A 50 -8.78 7.16 2.29
N TYR A 51 -7.65 6.67 1.80
CA TYR A 51 -7.04 7.03 0.52
C TYR A 51 -6.95 5.80 -0.37
N VAL A 52 -7.42 5.94 -1.59
CA VAL A 52 -7.50 4.84 -2.56
C VAL A 52 -6.53 5.08 -3.69
N ILE A 53 -5.83 4.04 -4.11
CA ILE A 53 -5.01 4.05 -5.31
C ILE A 53 -5.54 2.98 -6.25
N VAL A 54 -5.85 3.36 -7.48
CA VAL A 54 -6.30 2.44 -8.52
C VAL A 54 -5.32 2.42 -9.68
N ALA A 55 -5.17 1.26 -10.30
CA ALA A 55 -4.48 1.10 -11.57
C ALA A 55 -5.51 0.98 -12.69
N LEU A 56 -5.48 1.92 -13.61
CA LEU A 56 -6.38 2.01 -14.77
C LEU A 56 -5.61 1.69 -16.04
N SER A 57 -6.05 0.68 -16.78
CA SER A 57 -5.52 0.35 -18.11
C SER A 57 -6.34 1.07 -19.18
N ASN A 58 -5.68 1.65 -20.18
CA ASN A 58 -6.34 2.24 -21.33
C ASN A 58 -7.20 1.23 -22.15
N ASN A 59 -6.94 -0.09 -21.98
CA ASN A 59 -7.63 -1.14 -22.72
C ASN A 59 -8.61 -1.96 -21.87
N ASN A 60 -8.44 -1.98 -20.55
CA ASN A 60 -9.13 -2.95 -19.68
C ASN A 60 -9.86 -2.31 -18.47
N GLY A 61 -9.92 -0.97 -18.39
CA GLY A 61 -10.52 -0.28 -17.24
C GLY A 61 -9.70 -0.44 -15.96
N MET A 62 -10.35 -0.58 -14.82
CA MET A 62 -9.69 -0.76 -13.52
C MET A 62 -9.13 -2.19 -13.43
N VAL A 63 -7.82 -2.31 -13.28
CA VAL A 63 -7.09 -3.59 -13.32
C VAL A 63 -6.42 -3.94 -12.00
N GLY A 64 -6.45 -3.06 -11.04
CA GLY A 64 -5.92 -3.29 -9.70
C GLY A 64 -6.18 -2.10 -8.78
N GLY A 65 -6.02 -2.34 -7.50
CA GLY A 65 -6.17 -1.29 -6.50
C GLY A 65 -5.60 -1.68 -5.14
N ILE A 66 -5.44 -0.67 -4.31
CA ILE A 66 -4.96 -0.75 -2.93
C ILE A 66 -5.48 0.48 -2.20
N ARG A 67 -5.58 0.45 -0.90
CA ARG A 67 -5.94 1.61 -0.11
C ARG A 67 -5.07 1.78 1.12
N VAL A 68 -5.07 2.99 1.68
CA VAL A 68 -4.43 3.35 2.94
C VAL A 68 -5.51 3.93 3.85
N GLU A 69 -5.69 3.33 5.02
CA GLU A 69 -6.61 3.79 6.05
C GLU A 69 -5.79 4.41 7.19
N VAL A 70 -5.98 5.71 7.44
CA VAL A 70 -5.24 6.43 8.50
C VAL A 70 -5.86 6.11 9.85
N ASP A 71 -5.01 5.75 10.82
CA ASP A 71 -5.44 5.44 12.19
C ASP A 71 -5.65 6.72 13.00
N ARG A 72 -6.90 7.15 13.14
CA ARG A 72 -7.29 8.28 14.01
C ARG A 72 -7.80 7.82 15.38
N GLY A 73 -7.93 6.51 15.62
CA GLY A 73 -8.53 5.97 16.84
C GLY A 73 -10.04 6.14 16.93
N THR A 74 -10.70 6.61 15.88
CA THR A 74 -12.15 6.78 15.82
C THR A 74 -12.88 5.52 15.36
N ARG A 75 -12.15 4.63 14.68
CA ARG A 75 -12.59 3.30 14.28
C ARG A 75 -11.40 2.34 14.25
N ASP A 76 -11.69 1.07 14.30
CA ASP A 76 -10.68 0.03 14.20
C ASP A 76 -10.16 -0.10 12.76
N LEU A 77 -8.84 -0.25 12.62
CA LEU A 77 -8.24 -0.64 11.36
C LEU A 77 -8.63 -2.09 11.00
N PRO A 78 -8.67 -2.45 9.70
CA PRO A 78 -8.94 -3.83 9.27
C PRO A 78 -8.06 -4.89 9.94
N ILE A 79 -6.76 -4.60 10.14
CA ILE A 79 -5.83 -5.50 10.83
C ILE A 79 -6.21 -5.71 12.30
N HIS A 80 -6.72 -4.67 13.00
CA HIS A 80 -7.22 -4.79 14.36
C HIS A 80 -8.42 -5.75 14.37
N SER A 81 -9.43 -5.49 13.55
CA SER A 81 -10.63 -6.31 13.45
C SER A 81 -10.34 -7.77 13.04
N ALA A 82 -9.27 -7.99 12.25
CA ALA A 82 -8.87 -9.33 11.82
C ALA A 82 -8.17 -10.13 12.93
N LEU A 83 -7.39 -9.47 13.79
CA LEU A 83 -6.45 -10.13 14.68
C LEU A 83 -6.80 -10.05 16.17
N TYR A 84 -7.67 -9.11 16.59
CA TYR A 84 -7.93 -8.84 18.00
C TYR A 84 -8.40 -10.08 18.78
N GLU A 85 -9.30 -10.87 18.21
CA GLU A 85 -9.78 -12.11 18.84
C GLU A 85 -8.73 -13.25 18.82
N LEU A 86 -7.70 -13.13 17.98
CA LEU A 86 -6.61 -14.10 17.88
C LEU A 86 -5.45 -13.74 18.82
N ASP A 87 -5.21 -12.43 19.02
CA ASP A 87 -4.16 -11.93 19.90
C ASP A 87 -4.44 -10.47 20.30
N HIS A 88 -4.84 -10.25 21.55
CA HIS A 88 -5.13 -8.91 22.10
C HIS A 88 -3.93 -7.97 22.12
N ARG A 89 -2.69 -8.45 21.94
CA ARG A 89 -1.49 -7.60 21.85
C ARG A 89 -1.50 -6.66 20.65
N ILE A 90 -2.34 -6.92 19.65
CA ILE A 90 -2.50 -6.03 18.48
C ILE A 90 -2.98 -4.63 18.91
N ALA A 91 -3.88 -4.52 19.88
CA ALA A 91 -4.44 -3.23 20.29
C ALA A 91 -3.38 -2.28 20.88
N PRO A 92 -2.57 -2.64 21.90
CA PRO A 92 -1.49 -1.78 22.38
C PRO A 92 -0.42 -1.53 21.33
N ALA A 93 -0.11 -2.47 20.43
CA ALA A 93 0.84 -2.27 19.36
C ALA A 93 0.39 -1.17 18.38
N LEU A 94 -0.86 -1.19 17.94
CA LEU A 94 -1.42 -0.14 17.08
C LEU A 94 -1.52 1.20 17.81
N THR A 95 -1.89 1.20 19.09
CA THR A 95 -1.98 2.43 19.91
C THR A 95 -0.63 3.14 19.98
N ALA A 96 0.46 2.42 20.21
CA ALA A 96 1.80 2.98 20.25
C ALA A 96 2.23 3.58 18.90
N LEU A 97 1.88 2.94 17.79
CA LEU A 97 2.17 3.46 16.45
C LEU A 97 1.34 4.71 16.12
N ARG A 98 0.07 4.75 16.57
CA ARG A 98 -0.86 5.87 16.35
C ARG A 98 -0.34 7.18 16.93
N GLU A 99 0.33 7.16 18.07
CA GLU A 99 0.87 8.37 18.75
C GLU A 99 1.77 9.20 17.83
N HIS A 100 2.41 8.57 16.85
CA HIS A 100 3.31 9.22 15.91
C HIS A 100 2.73 9.36 14.49
N GLY A 101 1.51 8.88 14.28
CA GLY A 101 0.86 8.81 12.97
C GLY A 101 1.05 7.45 12.31
N ASN A 102 0.00 6.64 12.31
CA ASN A 102 -0.05 5.31 11.74
C ASN A 102 -1.17 5.17 10.72
N GLY A 103 -1.07 4.18 9.85
CA GLY A 103 -2.13 3.78 8.94
C GLY A 103 -1.95 2.35 8.46
N GLU A 104 -3.00 1.77 7.92
CA GLU A 104 -2.97 0.44 7.34
C GLU A 104 -2.98 0.48 5.82
N VAL A 105 -2.05 -0.22 5.20
CA VAL A 105 -2.08 -0.54 3.76
C VAL A 105 -2.84 -1.84 3.58
N CYS A 106 -4.02 -1.79 2.94
CA CYS A 106 -4.93 -2.93 2.84
C CYS A 106 -5.69 -2.98 1.51
N GLY A 107 -6.51 -4.01 1.32
CA GLY A 107 -7.36 -4.15 0.15
C GLY A 107 -6.60 -4.24 -1.18
N LEU A 108 -5.37 -4.79 -1.18
CA LEU A 108 -4.59 -4.98 -2.40
C LEU A 108 -5.23 -6.07 -3.27
N TRP A 109 -5.52 -5.72 -4.51
CA TRP A 109 -6.00 -6.66 -5.53
C TRP A 109 -5.49 -6.30 -6.92
N ASN A 110 -5.48 -7.25 -7.81
CA ASN A 110 -5.29 -7.06 -9.25
C ASN A 110 -6.04 -8.12 -10.04
N SER A 111 -6.44 -7.77 -11.25
CA SER A 111 -7.09 -8.73 -12.16
C SER A 111 -6.13 -9.84 -12.61
N ASN A 112 -6.67 -11.01 -12.92
CA ASN A 112 -5.88 -12.20 -13.33
C ASN A 112 -4.94 -11.93 -14.51
N LYS A 113 -5.34 -11.05 -15.45
CA LYS A 113 -4.51 -10.65 -16.58
C LYS A 113 -3.18 -10.03 -16.18
N TYR A 114 -3.13 -9.35 -15.02
CA TYR A 114 -1.94 -8.69 -14.49
C TYR A 114 -1.28 -9.47 -13.34
N ALA A 115 -1.76 -10.69 -13.09
CA ALA A 115 -1.14 -11.58 -12.12
C ALA A 115 0.32 -11.87 -12.53
N SER A 116 1.21 -11.90 -11.56
CA SER A 116 2.65 -12.15 -11.76
C SER A 116 3.42 -11.11 -12.60
N LEU A 117 2.77 -10.03 -13.09
CA LEU A 117 3.43 -8.98 -13.87
C LEU A 117 4.08 -7.90 -13.01
N GLY A 118 3.93 -7.96 -11.68
CA GLY A 118 4.53 -6.99 -10.75
C GLY A 118 3.61 -5.82 -10.37
N LEU A 119 2.39 -5.75 -10.89
CA LEU A 119 1.41 -4.71 -10.56
C LEU A 119 1.16 -4.55 -9.05
N PRO A 120 1.05 -5.63 -8.24
CA PRO A 120 0.91 -5.50 -6.79
C PRO A 120 2.04 -4.72 -6.11
N ALA A 121 3.28 -4.91 -6.55
CA ALA A 121 4.41 -4.17 -5.99
C ALA A 121 4.35 -2.68 -6.34
N MET A 122 3.94 -2.34 -7.57
CA MET A 122 3.80 -0.94 -8.00
C MET A 122 2.68 -0.23 -7.24
N LEU A 123 1.55 -0.91 -7.01
CA LEU A 123 0.46 -0.40 -6.17
C LEU A 123 0.94 -0.17 -4.73
N ALA A 124 1.69 -1.12 -4.15
CA ALA A 124 2.25 -0.97 -2.81
C ALA A 124 3.26 0.20 -2.74
N PHE A 125 4.12 0.38 -3.75
CA PHE A 125 5.03 1.53 -3.82
C PHE A 125 4.26 2.86 -3.89
N ALA A 126 3.20 2.92 -4.69
CA ALA A 126 2.34 4.09 -4.77
C ALA A 126 1.67 4.38 -3.40
N ALA A 127 1.13 3.36 -2.72
CA ALA A 127 0.50 3.51 -1.40
C ALA A 127 1.50 4.01 -0.35
N VAL A 128 2.67 3.39 -0.25
CA VAL A 128 3.71 3.80 0.72
C VAL A 128 4.24 5.21 0.40
N SER A 129 4.30 5.60 -0.87
CA SER A 129 4.73 6.94 -1.25
C SER A 129 3.78 8.05 -0.80
N LEU A 130 2.49 7.74 -0.52
CA LEU A 130 1.54 8.74 0.00
C LEU A 130 1.80 9.13 1.47
N GLY A 131 2.55 8.33 2.22
CA GLY A 131 2.68 8.47 3.68
C GLY A 131 2.99 9.89 4.16
N ASN A 132 3.89 10.61 3.47
CA ASN A 132 4.22 11.99 3.82
C ASN A 132 3.06 12.97 3.56
N GLN A 133 2.27 12.77 2.49
CA GLN A 133 1.14 13.64 2.15
C GLN A 133 -0.03 13.50 3.13
N ILE A 134 -0.18 12.32 3.73
CA ILE A 134 -1.29 11.98 4.64
C ILE A 134 -0.86 11.92 6.11
N GLY A 135 0.37 12.39 6.41
CA GLY A 135 0.87 12.59 7.78
C GLY A 135 1.25 11.32 8.53
N LEU A 136 1.62 10.23 7.83
CA LEU A 136 2.01 8.98 8.46
C LEU A 136 3.51 8.93 8.76
N ARG A 137 3.84 8.33 9.91
CA ARG A 137 5.19 7.96 10.33
C ARG A 137 5.43 6.46 10.24
N SER A 138 4.38 5.68 10.45
CA SER A 138 4.41 4.23 10.31
C SER A 138 3.26 3.73 9.44
N MET A 139 3.42 2.55 8.87
CA MET A 139 2.34 1.85 8.19
C MET A 139 2.35 0.38 8.61
N VAL A 140 1.17 -0.18 8.83
CA VAL A 140 0.99 -1.63 9.05
C VAL A 140 0.27 -2.26 7.87
N CYS A 141 0.39 -3.57 7.72
CA CYS A 141 -0.44 -4.36 6.81
C CYS A 141 -0.58 -5.80 7.30
N LEU A 142 -1.63 -6.47 6.86
CA LEU A 142 -1.83 -7.91 7.03
C LEU A 142 -1.80 -8.55 5.65
N VAL A 143 -0.83 -9.40 5.39
CA VAL A 143 -0.62 -10.01 4.06
C VAL A 143 -0.70 -11.52 4.13
N ALA A 144 -1.27 -12.14 3.10
CA ALA A 144 -1.14 -13.59 2.93
C ALA A 144 0.31 -13.97 2.61
N HIS A 145 0.75 -15.14 3.07
CA HIS A 145 2.13 -15.61 2.90
C HIS A 145 2.63 -15.57 1.45
N TYR A 146 1.75 -15.79 0.47
CA TYR A 146 2.11 -15.76 -0.96
C TYR A 146 2.29 -14.35 -1.53
N THR A 147 1.82 -13.30 -0.81
CA THR A 147 2.02 -11.89 -1.18
C THR A 147 3.14 -11.20 -0.38
N LEU A 148 3.73 -11.89 0.61
CA LEU A 148 4.79 -11.39 1.50
C LEU A 148 5.91 -10.67 0.74
N ARG A 149 6.35 -11.21 -0.40
CA ARG A 149 7.41 -10.64 -1.22
C ARG A 149 7.15 -9.20 -1.67
N HIS A 150 5.89 -8.82 -1.86
CA HIS A 150 5.53 -7.46 -2.30
C HIS A 150 5.62 -6.47 -1.14
N ALA A 151 5.21 -6.88 0.05
CA ALA A 151 5.35 -6.08 1.26
C ALA A 151 6.83 -5.86 1.61
N LEU A 152 7.67 -6.90 1.58
CA LEU A 152 9.12 -6.80 1.82
C LEU A 152 9.81 -5.82 0.84
N LYS A 153 9.43 -5.84 -0.44
CA LYS A 153 9.94 -4.89 -1.43
C LYS A 153 9.57 -3.43 -1.11
N SER A 154 8.44 -3.21 -0.47
CA SER A 154 7.98 -1.87 -0.06
C SER A 154 8.56 -1.41 1.28
N GLY A 155 9.37 -2.25 1.94
CA GLY A 155 10.04 -1.91 3.20
C GLY A 155 9.29 -2.37 4.46
N PHE A 156 8.21 -3.15 4.32
CA PHE A 156 7.59 -3.77 5.47
C PHE A 156 8.50 -4.85 6.07
N THR A 157 8.54 -4.91 7.39
CA THR A 157 9.17 -5.96 8.20
C THR A 157 8.09 -6.67 9.02
N ILE A 158 8.36 -7.88 9.49
CA ILE A 158 7.39 -8.64 10.27
C ILE A 158 7.21 -7.98 11.64
N LEU A 159 5.96 -7.86 12.11
CA LEU A 159 5.61 -7.40 13.45
C LEU A 159 5.65 -8.61 14.40
N GLU A 160 6.86 -8.97 14.85
CA GLU A 160 7.14 -10.23 15.54
C GLU A 160 6.54 -10.35 16.95
N ASP A 161 6.20 -9.22 17.59
CA ASP A 161 5.72 -9.14 18.96
C ASP A 161 4.29 -9.66 19.16
N ILE A 162 3.57 -9.93 18.06
CA ILE A 162 2.18 -10.45 18.08
C ILE A 162 2.08 -11.79 17.37
N GLY A 163 1.05 -12.57 17.69
CA GLY A 163 0.83 -13.89 17.11
C GLY A 163 1.98 -14.86 17.41
N ASN A 164 2.26 -15.73 16.46
CA ASN A 164 3.44 -16.59 16.47
C ASN A 164 4.52 -15.97 15.59
N GLY A 165 5.30 -15.03 16.15
CA GLY A 165 6.31 -14.27 15.39
C GLY A 165 5.69 -13.52 14.19
N GLY A 166 4.60 -12.80 14.41
CA GLY A 166 3.86 -12.06 13.39
C GLY A 166 2.92 -12.89 12.52
N THR A 167 2.83 -14.21 12.74
CA THR A 167 2.06 -15.13 11.88
C THR A 167 0.75 -15.54 12.52
N PHE A 168 -0.31 -15.58 11.72
CA PHE A 168 -1.67 -15.97 12.10
C PHE A 168 -2.28 -16.92 11.07
N THR A 169 -3.28 -17.69 11.50
CA THR A 169 -4.17 -18.42 10.59
C THR A 169 -5.40 -17.54 10.33
N TYR A 170 -5.47 -16.93 9.16
CA TYR A 170 -6.52 -15.97 8.80
C TYR A 170 -6.57 -15.76 7.27
N PRO A 171 -7.72 -15.54 6.63
CA PRO A 171 -9.09 -15.57 7.20
C PRO A 171 -9.65 -16.98 7.29
N ILE A 172 -9.01 -17.97 6.67
CA ILE A 172 -9.41 -19.39 6.66
C ILE A 172 -8.24 -20.28 7.06
N PRO A 173 -8.48 -21.52 7.51
CA PRO A 173 -7.44 -22.41 8.03
C PRO A 173 -6.27 -22.69 7.08
N SER A 174 -6.50 -22.62 5.78
CA SER A 174 -5.48 -22.88 4.75
C SER A 174 -4.57 -21.67 4.45
N ILE A 175 -4.90 -20.47 4.95
CA ILE A 175 -4.14 -19.25 4.68
C ILE A 175 -3.40 -18.83 5.95
N LYS A 176 -2.09 -18.64 5.80
CA LYS A 176 -1.26 -17.96 6.78
C LYS A 176 -1.17 -16.47 6.43
N ALA A 177 -1.60 -15.64 7.37
CA ALA A 177 -1.45 -14.20 7.31
C ALA A 177 -0.25 -13.75 8.15
N ILE A 178 0.43 -12.71 7.70
CA ILE A 178 1.62 -12.16 8.35
C ILE A 178 1.35 -10.68 8.60
N ALA A 179 1.40 -10.29 9.88
CA ALA A 179 1.32 -8.91 10.29
C ALA A 179 2.67 -8.22 10.08
N MET A 180 2.66 -7.08 9.44
CA MET A 180 3.89 -6.38 9.07
C MET A 180 3.81 -4.89 9.35
N VAL A 181 4.98 -4.25 9.48
CA VAL A 181 5.11 -2.82 9.78
C VAL A 181 6.24 -2.18 8.98
N ILE A 182 6.05 -0.97 8.49
CA ILE A 182 7.12 -0.02 8.17
C ILE A 182 7.23 0.92 9.37
N PRO A 183 8.31 0.85 10.17
CA PRO A 183 8.44 1.65 11.40
C PRO A 183 8.71 3.12 11.12
N ASP A 184 9.34 3.46 10.00
CA ASP A 184 9.60 4.82 9.55
C ASP A 184 9.31 4.97 8.06
N VAL A 185 8.07 5.37 7.76
CA VAL A 185 7.61 5.62 6.38
C VAL A 185 8.38 6.78 5.75
N ILE A 186 8.88 7.73 6.53
CA ILE A 186 9.60 8.90 5.99
C ILE A 186 10.98 8.49 5.49
N ALA A 187 11.74 7.77 6.30
CA ALA A 187 13.08 7.33 5.92
C ALA A 187 13.08 6.11 4.98
N LEU A 188 12.08 5.20 5.10
CA LEU A 188 12.02 3.93 4.37
C LEU A 188 13.33 3.12 4.45
N SER A 189 13.98 3.16 5.62
CA SER A 189 15.30 2.54 5.83
C SER A 189 15.28 1.01 5.70
N THR A 190 14.13 0.40 5.90
CA THR A 190 13.91 -1.05 5.77
C THR A 190 13.67 -1.50 4.33
N ALA A 191 13.41 -0.56 3.40
CA ALA A 191 13.19 -0.90 1.99
C ALA A 191 14.52 -1.16 1.26
N PRO A 192 14.58 -2.16 0.34
CA PRO A 192 15.69 -2.33 -0.56
C PRO A 192 16.01 -1.03 -1.32
N GLN A 193 17.28 -0.68 -1.49
CA GLN A 193 17.72 0.63 -2.00
C GLN A 193 17.06 1.02 -3.32
N GLU A 194 16.92 0.09 -4.26
CA GLU A 194 16.28 0.34 -5.56
C GLU A 194 14.80 0.73 -5.39
N HIS A 195 14.06 -0.02 -4.58
CA HIS A 195 12.65 0.23 -4.34
C HIS A 195 12.43 1.51 -3.51
N ARG A 196 13.33 1.77 -2.54
CA ARG A 196 13.35 3.02 -1.79
C ARG A 196 13.50 4.23 -2.73
N ARG A 197 14.46 4.18 -3.67
CA ARG A 197 14.65 5.24 -4.68
C ARG A 197 13.39 5.44 -5.53
N HIS A 198 12.71 4.36 -5.91
CA HIS A 198 11.48 4.44 -6.66
C HIS A 198 10.39 5.18 -5.85
N MET A 199 10.12 4.75 -4.62
CA MET A 199 9.13 5.39 -3.75
C MET A 199 9.47 6.86 -3.44
N MET A 200 10.74 7.19 -3.21
CA MET A 200 11.18 8.59 -3.05
C MET A 200 10.97 9.41 -4.31
N SER A 201 11.19 8.85 -5.49
CA SER A 201 10.89 9.54 -6.76
C SER A 201 9.40 9.83 -6.90
N LEU A 202 8.51 8.90 -6.49
CA LEU A 202 7.06 9.12 -6.49
C LEU A 202 6.63 10.22 -5.50
N ARG A 203 7.31 10.34 -4.35
CA ARG A 203 7.06 11.44 -3.39
C ARG A 203 7.45 12.80 -3.93
N LEU A 204 8.63 12.89 -4.53
CA LEU A 204 9.13 14.17 -5.08
C LEU A 204 8.33 14.65 -6.27
N ARG A 205 7.84 13.72 -7.06
CA ARG A 205 7.08 13.98 -8.27
C ARG A 205 5.87 13.05 -8.29
N PRO A 206 4.84 13.35 -7.49
CA PRO A 206 3.63 12.52 -7.42
C PRO A 206 2.87 12.47 -8.75
N GLU A 207 3.09 13.46 -9.61
CA GLU A 207 2.60 13.47 -10.99
C GLU A 207 3.79 13.29 -11.93
N GLN A 208 3.95 12.11 -12.50
CA GLN A 208 5.03 11.77 -13.42
C GLN A 208 4.66 10.62 -14.35
N GLU A 209 5.41 10.54 -15.45
CA GLU A 209 5.38 9.39 -16.36
C GLU A 209 6.69 8.62 -16.28
N ARG A 210 6.60 7.30 -16.38
CA ARG A 210 7.77 6.41 -16.41
C ARG A 210 7.50 5.25 -17.35
N ILE A 211 8.56 4.69 -17.91
CA ILE A 211 8.51 3.36 -18.52
C ILE A 211 8.93 2.35 -17.46
N GLU A 212 8.01 1.51 -17.04
CA GLU A 212 8.24 0.42 -16.10
C GLU A 212 8.22 -0.92 -16.82
N VAL A 213 8.84 -1.93 -16.22
CA VAL A 213 8.82 -3.28 -16.76
C VAL A 213 7.82 -4.12 -15.98
N LEU A 214 6.67 -4.39 -16.57
CA LEU A 214 5.68 -5.30 -16.02
C LEU A 214 5.88 -6.71 -16.64
N GLY A 215 6.29 -7.66 -15.78
CA GLY A 215 6.73 -8.95 -16.28
C GLY A 215 8.01 -8.82 -17.12
N ARG A 216 7.85 -8.82 -18.43
CA ARG A 216 8.95 -8.59 -19.41
C ARG A 216 8.60 -7.53 -20.44
N VAL A 217 7.50 -6.82 -20.23
CA VAL A 217 6.95 -5.87 -21.21
C VAL A 217 7.15 -4.46 -20.70
N PRO A 218 7.86 -3.59 -21.47
CA PRO A 218 7.91 -2.16 -21.17
C PRO A 218 6.49 -1.57 -21.26
N THR A 219 6.06 -0.96 -20.16
CA THR A 219 4.72 -0.40 -19.99
C THR A 219 4.82 1.06 -19.60
N ARG A 220 4.08 1.92 -20.26
CA ARG A 220 3.98 3.33 -19.87
C ARG A 220 3.12 3.45 -18.62
N CYS A 221 3.71 3.96 -17.54
CA CYS A 221 3.04 4.20 -16.28
C CYS A 221 2.90 5.70 -16.02
N VAL A 222 1.67 6.15 -15.86
CA VAL A 222 1.32 7.52 -15.51
C VAL A 222 0.92 7.54 -14.05
N TYR A 223 1.63 8.30 -13.24
CA TYR A 223 1.34 8.45 -11.81
C TYR A 223 0.62 9.78 -11.56
N GLN A 224 -0.52 9.71 -10.89
CA GLN A 224 -1.37 10.80 -10.44
C GLN A 224 -1.60 10.60 -8.94
N LEU A 225 -0.55 10.83 -8.14
CA LEU A 225 -0.53 10.51 -6.71
C LEU A 225 -0.59 11.76 -5.83
N CYS A 226 -0.89 12.92 -6.38
CA CYS A 226 -0.98 14.17 -5.64
C CYS A 226 -2.32 14.26 -4.91
N ILE A 227 -2.31 14.07 -3.59
CA ILE A 227 -3.46 14.27 -2.69
C ILE A 227 -3.49 15.71 -2.18
N ASP A 228 -2.36 16.20 -1.67
CA ASP A 228 -2.22 17.57 -1.19
C ASP A 228 -1.06 18.27 -1.93
N LYS A 229 -1.42 19.25 -2.76
CA LYS A 229 -0.45 20.06 -3.53
C LYS A 229 0.45 20.96 -2.67
N LYS A 230 0.13 21.13 -1.38
CA LYS A 230 0.89 21.98 -0.46
C LYS A 230 2.03 21.24 0.25
N VAL A 231 2.03 19.90 0.19
CA VAL A 231 3.06 19.10 0.87
C VAL A 231 4.24 18.90 -0.07
N LEU A 232 5.31 19.69 0.15
CA LEU A 232 6.63 19.45 -0.44
C LEU A 232 7.43 18.57 0.50
N ASP A 233 7.82 17.38 0.04
CA ASP A 233 8.73 16.52 0.80
C ASP A 233 10.19 16.96 0.61
N LEU A 234 10.57 18.03 1.31
CA LEU A 234 11.95 18.54 1.30
C LEU A 234 12.97 17.50 1.78
N ARG A 235 12.57 16.59 2.68
CA ARG A 235 13.46 15.53 3.19
C ARG A 235 13.73 14.48 2.12
N ALA A 236 12.69 14.03 1.40
CA ALA A 236 12.87 13.13 0.26
C ALA A 236 13.73 13.78 -0.83
N TYR A 237 13.57 15.08 -1.06
CA TYR A 237 14.42 15.83 -2.00
C TYR A 237 15.89 15.80 -1.60
N VAL A 238 16.22 16.11 -0.35
CA VAL A 238 17.61 16.06 0.15
C VAL A 238 18.18 14.65 0.06
N GLU A 239 17.41 13.62 0.43
CA GLU A 239 17.88 12.24 0.35
C GLU A 239 18.19 11.79 -1.09
N VAL A 240 17.33 12.14 -2.04
CA VAL A 240 17.59 11.83 -3.47
C VAL A 240 18.83 12.55 -3.98
N LEU A 241 19.05 13.81 -3.59
CA LEU A 241 20.27 14.52 -3.91
C LEU A 241 21.52 13.85 -3.31
N CYS A 242 21.48 13.47 -2.04
CA CYS A 242 22.59 12.78 -1.38
C CYS A 242 22.94 11.44 -2.05
N MET A 243 21.92 10.67 -2.48
CA MET A 243 22.14 9.42 -3.21
C MET A 243 22.81 9.64 -4.58
N HIS A 244 22.50 10.74 -5.28
CA HIS A 244 23.16 11.08 -6.53
C HIS A 244 24.64 11.45 -6.33
N HIS A 245 24.97 12.20 -5.28
CA HIS A 245 26.35 12.61 -5.01
C HIS A 245 27.26 11.44 -4.61
N GLN A 246 26.74 10.43 -3.91
CA GLN A 246 27.50 9.23 -3.56
C GLN A 246 27.89 8.37 -4.79
N HIS A 247 27.10 8.41 -5.87
CA HIS A 247 27.41 7.67 -7.11
C HIS A 247 28.46 8.38 -7.97
N VAL A 248 28.54 9.72 -7.89
CA VAL A 248 29.54 10.51 -8.63
C VAL A 248 30.94 10.43 -7.95
N ALA A 249 30.98 10.21 -6.63
CA ALA A 249 32.21 10.10 -5.87
C ALA A 249 32.86 8.72 -5.94
N THR A 250 32.18 7.70 -6.46
CA THR A 250 32.64 6.31 -6.58
C THR A 250 32.87 5.86 -8.02
N ALA A 251 32.74 6.74 -8.99
CA ALA A 251 33.03 6.53 -10.41
C ALA A 251 34.27 7.34 -10.82
#